data_ecfbecff553b7b5be0ee894f9902c2fc
#
_entry.id   ecfbecff553b7b5be0ee894f9902c2fc
#
_cell.length_a   1.000
_cell.length_b   1.000
_cell.length_c   1.000
_cell.angle_alpha   90.00
_cell.angle_beta   90.00
_cell.angle_gamma   90.00
#
_symmetry.space_group_name_H-M   'P 1'
#
loop_
_entity.id
_entity.type
_entity.pdbx_description
1 polymer ?
#
loop_
_entity_poly.entity_id
_entity_poly.type
_entity_poly.pdbx_seq_one_letter_code
_entity_poly.pdbx_strand_id
1 'polypeptide(L)'
;FILFINLILVAPALYYIFYLDVNFLFKSAIYGGEINLKIWFNYFNKLFCISTIALFYYLPFLFSKLSKIDLQKSFNNISLNFSLIILFLIGLYYFNYNVNFGGGGIFFQISNKIFQNLIFFYFVVLISFYILNQIFSLKNENYFLFLLIILSNVQETIYHKYYDPMMIILYLTLFTININSKKFNEKTLSIFAFFYITLMFLYYIKDTI
;
A
#
# COMPACT_ATOMS: atom_id res chain seq x y z
N PHE A 1 24.18 18.12 -10.42
CA PHE A 1 23.91 19.24 -9.50
C PHE A 1 22.82 18.89 -8.49
N ILE A 2 21.64 18.45 -8.94
CA ILE A 2 20.50 18.06 -8.07
C ILE A 2 20.88 16.92 -7.10
N LEU A 3 21.58 15.88 -7.58
CA LEU A 3 22.05 14.78 -6.76
C LEU A 3 23.02 15.25 -5.66
N PHE A 4 23.91 16.19 -5.97
CA PHE A 4 24.85 16.74 -5.01
C PHE A 4 24.16 17.55 -3.91
N ILE A 5 23.17 18.38 -4.27
CA ILE A 5 22.37 19.12 -3.30
C ILE A 5 21.60 18.16 -2.37
N ASN A 6 20.97 17.13 -2.94
CA ASN A 6 20.27 16.13 -2.14
C ASN A 6 21.20 15.38 -1.18
N LEU A 7 22.41 15.04 -1.60
CA LEU A 7 23.43 14.44 -0.72
C LEU A 7 23.81 15.35 0.44
N ILE A 8 23.99 16.65 0.19
CA ILE A 8 24.28 17.63 1.25
C ILE A 8 23.12 17.74 2.24
N LEU A 9 21.88 17.79 1.73
CA LEU A 9 20.67 17.89 2.57
C LEU A 9 20.43 16.63 3.43
N VAL A 10 20.79 15.46 2.91
CA VAL A 10 20.64 14.18 3.62
C VAL A 10 21.85 13.88 4.53
N ALA A 11 23.01 14.49 4.30
CA ALA A 11 24.22 14.22 5.05
C ALA A 11 24.07 14.31 6.59
N PRO A 12 23.37 15.31 7.18
CA PRO A 12 23.15 15.36 8.63
C PRO A 12 22.36 14.16 9.15
N ALA A 13 21.34 13.71 8.41
CA ALA A 13 20.55 12.55 8.78
C ALA A 13 21.38 11.26 8.69
N LEU A 14 22.17 11.11 7.62
CA LEU A 14 23.07 9.97 7.45
C LEU A 14 24.13 9.95 8.56
N TYR A 15 24.72 11.10 8.90
CA TYR A 15 25.66 11.22 10.01
C TYR A 15 25.03 10.78 11.34
N TYR A 16 23.81 11.25 11.63
CA TYR A 16 23.08 10.84 12.83
C TYR A 16 22.86 9.32 12.87
N ILE A 17 22.33 8.75 11.80
CA ILE A 17 21.97 7.33 11.71
C ILE A 17 23.20 6.43 11.81
N PHE A 18 24.25 6.72 11.07
CA PHE A 18 25.40 5.83 10.95
C PHE A 18 26.49 6.08 12.00
N TYR A 19 26.56 7.25 12.57
CA TYR A 19 27.62 7.60 13.50
C TYR A 19 27.18 7.79 14.96
N LEU A 20 26.06 8.48 15.17
CA LEU A 20 25.58 8.76 16.52
C LEU A 20 24.66 7.67 17.09
N ASP A 21 23.77 7.13 16.29
CA ASP A 21 22.86 6.06 16.71
C ASP A 21 22.65 5.03 15.60
N VAL A 22 23.62 4.13 15.42
CA VAL A 22 23.52 3.03 14.45
C VAL A 22 22.29 2.17 14.66
N ASN A 23 21.79 2.10 15.89
CA ASN A 23 20.60 1.34 16.23
C ASN A 23 19.28 2.09 15.93
N PHE A 24 19.36 3.38 15.54
CA PHE A 24 18.15 4.17 15.25
C PHE A 24 17.24 3.51 14.22
N LEU A 25 17.80 2.97 13.16
CA LEU A 25 17.05 2.25 12.13
C LEU A 25 16.47 0.91 12.60
N PHE A 26 17.05 0.36 13.67
CA PHE A 26 16.71 -0.97 14.18
C PHE A 26 15.92 -0.92 15.49
N LYS A 27 15.83 0.22 16.13
CA LYS A 27 14.96 0.40 17.30
C LYS A 27 13.52 0.38 16.83
N SER A 28 12.72 -0.56 17.35
CA SER A 28 11.28 -0.46 17.25
C SER A 28 10.84 0.77 18.06
N ALA A 29 10.69 1.89 17.38
CA ALA A 29 10.61 3.23 17.98
C ALA A 29 9.39 3.43 18.90
N ILE A 30 8.47 2.49 18.99
CA ILE A 30 7.18 2.72 19.63
C ILE A 30 6.93 1.83 20.86
N TYR A 31 7.59 0.69 21.02
CA TYR A 31 7.21 -0.27 22.07
C TYR A 31 8.33 -0.84 22.94
N GLY A 32 9.55 -0.32 22.87
CA GLY A 32 10.64 -0.71 23.77
C GLY A 32 10.97 -2.22 23.77
N GLY A 33 10.53 -2.94 22.75
CA GLY A 33 10.74 -4.37 22.63
C GLY A 33 12.09 -4.69 21.98
N GLU A 34 12.61 -5.86 22.28
CA GLU A 34 13.81 -6.39 21.64
C GLU A 34 13.65 -6.41 20.11
N ILE A 35 14.70 -6.07 19.40
CA ILE A 35 14.74 -6.04 17.95
C ILE A 35 14.51 -7.48 17.43
N ASN A 36 13.30 -7.78 17.03
CA ASN A 36 13.00 -9.04 16.39
C ASN A 36 13.22 -8.92 14.88
N LEU A 37 14.45 -9.16 14.45
CA LEU A 37 14.84 -9.09 13.03
C LEU A 37 13.93 -9.91 12.11
N LYS A 38 13.35 -11.02 12.61
CA LYS A 38 12.43 -11.85 11.82
C LYS A 38 11.15 -11.09 11.43
N ILE A 39 10.64 -10.25 12.32
CA ILE A 39 9.44 -9.43 12.06
C ILE A 39 9.81 -8.28 11.11
N TRP A 40 10.99 -7.72 11.28
CA TRP A 40 11.49 -6.60 10.46
C TRP A 40 11.59 -6.97 8.98
N PHE A 41 11.99 -8.20 8.67
CA PHE A 41 12.13 -8.72 7.31
C PHE A 41 10.84 -9.35 6.76
N ASN A 42 9.71 -9.27 7.47
CA ASN A 42 8.47 -9.83 6.93
C ASN A 42 7.85 -8.93 5.84
N TYR A 43 8.50 -8.92 4.68
CA TYR A 43 8.04 -8.19 3.52
C TYR A 43 6.67 -8.67 2.98
N PHE A 44 6.25 -9.90 3.30
CA PHE A 44 4.94 -10.40 2.90
C PHE A 44 3.80 -9.70 3.67
N ASN A 45 4.02 -9.38 4.94
CA ASN A 45 3.07 -8.53 5.68
C ASN A 45 2.93 -7.16 5.00
N LYS A 46 4.07 -6.54 4.64
CA LYS A 46 4.08 -5.26 3.95
C LYS A 46 3.43 -5.35 2.58
N LEU A 47 3.80 -6.36 1.79
CA LEU A 47 3.24 -6.59 0.47
C LEU A 47 1.71 -6.72 0.52
N PHE A 48 1.17 -7.53 1.41
CA PHE A 48 -0.27 -7.77 1.51
C PHE A 48 -1.02 -6.52 2.00
N CYS A 49 -0.57 -5.93 3.11
CA CYS A 49 -1.24 -4.76 3.67
C CYS A 49 -1.15 -3.55 2.73
N ILE A 50 0.04 -3.25 2.18
CA ILE A 50 0.23 -2.10 1.30
C ILE A 50 -0.52 -2.29 -0.03
N SER A 51 -0.58 -3.51 -0.56
CA SER A 51 -1.38 -3.78 -1.77
C SER A 51 -2.86 -3.51 -1.55
N THR A 52 -3.42 -3.92 -0.41
CA THR A 52 -4.83 -3.64 -0.11
C THR A 52 -5.09 -2.15 0.14
N ILE A 53 -4.13 -1.44 0.76
CA ILE A 53 -4.19 0.02 0.93
C ILE A 53 -4.12 0.71 -0.43
N ALA A 54 -3.21 0.29 -1.30
CA ALA A 54 -3.09 0.82 -2.65
C ALA A 54 -4.38 0.61 -3.46
N LEU A 55 -4.97 -0.60 -3.39
CA LEU A 55 -6.27 -0.87 -3.99
C LEU A 55 -7.34 0.08 -3.46
N PHE A 56 -7.40 0.27 -2.13
CA PHE A 56 -8.39 1.14 -1.50
C PHE A 56 -8.36 2.56 -2.10
N TYR A 57 -7.17 3.17 -2.21
CA TYR A 57 -7.03 4.50 -2.80
C TYR A 57 -7.23 4.53 -4.32
N TYR A 58 -7.21 3.38 -4.97
CA TYR A 58 -7.52 3.27 -6.39
C TYR A 58 -9.02 3.14 -6.68
N LEU A 59 -9.83 2.72 -5.71
CA LEU A 59 -11.29 2.56 -5.87
C LEU A 59 -12.01 3.78 -6.44
N PRO A 60 -11.73 5.03 -6.02
CA PRO A 60 -12.37 6.21 -6.59
C PRO A 60 -12.15 6.34 -8.10
N PHE A 61 -10.96 5.96 -8.60
CA PHE A 61 -10.67 5.98 -10.04
C PHE A 61 -11.47 4.93 -10.81
N LEU A 62 -11.73 3.78 -10.19
CA LEU A 62 -12.56 2.73 -10.77
C LEU A 62 -14.04 3.14 -10.80
N PHE A 63 -14.58 3.56 -9.68
CA PHE A 63 -15.98 3.94 -9.55
C PHE A 63 -16.35 5.16 -10.42
N SER A 64 -15.43 6.11 -10.54
CA SER A 64 -15.61 7.25 -11.43
C SER A 64 -15.43 6.91 -12.91
N LYS A 65 -15.05 5.68 -13.25
CA LYS A 65 -14.72 5.25 -14.62
C LYS A 65 -13.61 6.11 -15.26
N LEU A 66 -12.82 6.79 -14.46
CA LEU A 66 -11.64 7.54 -14.93
C LEU A 66 -10.58 6.60 -15.46
N SER A 67 -10.44 5.44 -14.84
CA SER A 67 -9.57 4.37 -15.32
C SER A 67 -10.41 3.21 -15.87
N LYS A 68 -9.96 2.67 -16.99
CA LYS A 68 -10.53 1.45 -17.57
C LYS A 68 -9.59 0.29 -17.26
N ILE A 69 -10.12 -0.72 -16.59
CA ILE A 69 -9.47 -2.02 -16.48
C ILE A 69 -9.98 -2.88 -17.64
N ASP A 70 -9.07 -3.32 -18.47
CA ASP A 70 -9.36 -4.29 -19.51
C ASP A 70 -9.16 -5.71 -18.95
N LEU A 71 -10.25 -6.24 -18.37
CA LEU A 71 -10.24 -7.56 -17.76
C LEU A 71 -9.86 -8.65 -18.77
N GLN A 72 -10.25 -8.48 -20.03
CA GLN A 72 -10.02 -9.48 -21.07
C GLN A 72 -8.53 -9.57 -21.46
N LYS A 73 -7.85 -8.43 -21.55
CA LYS A 73 -6.42 -8.37 -21.84
C LYS A 73 -5.56 -8.98 -20.74
N SER A 74 -6.01 -8.89 -19.49
CA SER A 74 -5.29 -9.42 -18.33
C SER A 74 -5.35 -10.95 -18.26
N PHE A 75 -6.48 -11.56 -18.57
CA PHE A 75 -6.60 -13.02 -18.56
C PHE A 75 -5.70 -13.70 -19.61
N ASN A 76 -5.37 -13.00 -20.69
CA ASN A 76 -4.53 -13.55 -21.76
C ASN A 76 -3.05 -13.69 -21.37
N ASN A 77 -2.61 -13.06 -20.29
CA ASN A 77 -1.21 -13.16 -19.84
C ASN A 77 -1.04 -14.24 -18.75
N ILE A 78 -1.13 -15.51 -19.17
CA ILE A 78 -1.16 -16.70 -18.31
C ILE A 78 0.08 -16.76 -17.39
N SER A 79 1.28 -16.46 -17.92
CA SER A 79 2.51 -16.54 -17.15
C SER A 79 2.57 -15.53 -15.99
N LEU A 80 2.08 -14.31 -16.23
CA LEU A 80 2.03 -13.25 -15.22
C LEU A 80 1.00 -13.57 -14.14
N ASN A 81 -0.16 -14.07 -14.52
CA ASN A 81 -1.19 -14.48 -13.56
C ASN A 81 -0.73 -15.65 -12.69
N PHE A 82 0.01 -16.59 -13.27
CA PHE A 82 0.59 -17.72 -12.54
C PHE A 82 1.64 -17.25 -11.52
N SER A 83 2.51 -16.32 -11.89
CA SER A 83 3.50 -15.75 -10.95
C SER A 83 2.86 -15.02 -9.77
N LEU A 84 1.75 -14.29 -9.99
CA LEU A 84 1.00 -13.63 -8.91
C LEU A 84 0.35 -14.64 -7.96
N ILE A 85 -0.19 -15.74 -8.48
CA ILE A 85 -0.74 -16.80 -7.66
C ILE A 85 0.35 -17.45 -6.80
N ILE A 86 1.52 -17.73 -7.37
CA ILE A 86 2.66 -18.28 -6.60
C ILE A 86 3.08 -17.29 -5.51
N LEU A 87 3.23 -16.01 -5.85
CA LEU A 87 3.59 -14.96 -4.89
C LEU A 87 2.56 -14.87 -3.75
N PHE A 88 1.28 -14.99 -4.08
CA PHE A 88 0.20 -15.02 -3.09
C PHE A 88 0.29 -16.26 -2.19
N LEU A 89 0.49 -17.44 -2.74
CA LEU A 89 0.61 -18.67 -1.94
C LEU A 89 1.81 -18.65 -1.00
N ILE A 90 2.97 -18.16 -1.48
CA ILE A 90 4.15 -17.94 -0.63
C ILE A 90 3.81 -16.90 0.46
N GLY A 91 3.14 -15.83 0.07
CA GLY A 91 2.71 -14.79 1.02
C GLY A 91 1.78 -15.32 2.10
N LEU A 92 0.82 -16.19 1.77
CA LEU A 92 -0.05 -16.84 2.76
C LEU A 92 0.73 -17.61 3.82
N TYR A 93 1.79 -18.30 3.41
CA TYR A 93 2.62 -19.08 4.33
C TYR A 93 3.43 -18.20 5.30
N TYR A 94 3.91 -17.04 4.82
CA TYR A 94 4.74 -16.13 5.61
C TYR A 94 3.97 -14.99 6.28
N PHE A 95 2.67 -14.81 5.96
CA PHE A 95 1.87 -13.73 6.54
C PHE A 95 1.58 -14.00 8.02
N ASN A 96 2.09 -13.12 8.88
CA ASN A 96 1.92 -13.22 10.34
C ASN A 96 1.71 -11.85 10.99
N TYR A 97 1.01 -10.94 10.29
CA TYR A 97 0.75 -9.60 10.81
C TYR A 97 -0.04 -9.66 12.12
N ASN A 98 0.51 -9.03 13.17
CA ASN A 98 -0.09 -9.08 14.49
C ASN A 98 -1.29 -8.12 14.58
N VAL A 99 -2.45 -8.64 14.96
CA VAL A 99 -3.69 -7.87 15.13
C VAL A 99 -3.56 -6.77 16.18
N ASN A 100 -2.76 -7.00 17.22
CA ASN A 100 -2.54 -6.04 18.32
C ASN A 100 -1.85 -4.75 17.87
N PHE A 101 -1.20 -4.74 16.72
CA PHE A 101 -0.57 -3.53 16.18
C PHE A 101 -1.58 -2.45 15.72
N GLY A 102 -2.85 -2.78 15.62
CA GLY A 102 -3.90 -1.83 15.25
C GLY A 102 -3.83 -1.30 13.80
N GLY A 103 -2.80 -1.70 13.01
CA GLY A 103 -2.59 -1.32 11.61
C GLY A 103 -3.15 -2.34 10.61
N GLY A 104 -2.44 -2.54 9.50
CA GLY A 104 -2.79 -3.52 8.44
C GLY A 104 -3.74 -3.00 7.37
N GLY A 105 -4.22 -1.77 7.50
CA GLY A 105 -5.16 -1.19 6.55
C GLY A 105 -6.63 -1.51 6.87
N ILE A 106 -7.54 -0.82 6.19
CA ILE A 106 -8.98 -0.92 6.43
C ILE A 106 -9.50 -2.34 6.21
N PHE A 107 -9.11 -3.00 5.12
CA PHE A 107 -9.60 -4.35 4.79
C PHE A 107 -9.11 -5.41 5.79
N PHE A 108 -7.89 -5.26 6.30
CA PHE A 108 -7.40 -6.12 7.37
C PHE A 108 -8.20 -5.93 8.66
N GLN A 109 -8.49 -4.67 9.05
CA GLN A 109 -9.29 -4.37 10.23
C GLN A 109 -10.74 -4.87 10.09
N ILE A 110 -11.36 -4.72 8.93
CA ILE A 110 -12.70 -5.28 8.65
C ILE A 110 -12.68 -6.80 8.81
N SER A 111 -11.66 -7.47 8.25
CA SER A 111 -11.52 -8.92 8.33
C SER A 111 -11.44 -9.39 9.79
N ASN A 112 -10.62 -8.74 10.60
CA ASN A 112 -10.44 -9.14 12.00
C ASN A 112 -11.61 -8.76 12.90
N LYS A 113 -12.14 -7.53 12.79
CA LYS A 113 -13.15 -7.02 13.72
C LYS A 113 -14.56 -7.50 13.38
N ILE A 114 -14.91 -7.58 12.08
CA ILE A 114 -16.24 -7.95 11.63
C ILE A 114 -16.35 -9.45 11.37
N PHE A 115 -15.42 -9.99 10.58
CA PHE A 115 -15.46 -11.40 10.19
C PHE A 115 -14.73 -12.33 11.16
N GLN A 116 -13.92 -11.80 12.07
CA GLN A 116 -13.11 -12.55 13.03
C GLN A 116 -12.23 -13.65 12.39
N ASN A 117 -11.90 -13.48 11.13
CA ASN A 117 -11.01 -14.38 10.37
C ASN A 117 -10.32 -13.60 9.25
N LEU A 118 -9.26 -14.18 8.65
CA LEU A 118 -8.47 -13.55 7.61
C LEU A 118 -8.92 -13.91 6.17
N ILE A 119 -9.96 -14.71 6.00
CA ILE A 119 -10.41 -15.17 4.68
C ILE A 119 -10.81 -13.98 3.80
N PHE A 120 -11.59 -13.05 4.36
CA PHE A 120 -11.99 -11.84 3.64
C PHE A 120 -10.77 -11.00 3.22
N PHE A 121 -9.80 -10.83 4.12
CA PHE A 121 -8.58 -10.09 3.82
C PHE A 121 -7.79 -10.75 2.67
N TYR A 122 -7.58 -12.04 2.72
CA TYR A 122 -6.88 -12.77 1.66
C TYR A 122 -7.59 -12.68 0.31
N PHE A 123 -8.91 -12.71 0.30
CA PHE A 123 -9.69 -12.49 -0.91
C PHE A 123 -9.44 -11.08 -1.49
N VAL A 124 -9.43 -10.06 -0.63
CA VAL A 124 -9.12 -8.68 -1.05
C VAL A 124 -7.66 -8.54 -1.53
N VAL A 125 -6.70 -9.25 -0.91
CA VAL A 125 -5.31 -9.28 -1.40
C VAL A 125 -5.22 -9.83 -2.82
N LEU A 126 -5.90 -10.94 -3.11
CA LEU A 126 -5.96 -11.49 -4.47
C LEU A 126 -6.51 -10.49 -5.49
N ILE A 127 -7.62 -9.84 -5.15
CA ILE A 127 -8.21 -8.79 -6.00
C ILE A 127 -7.22 -7.63 -6.17
N SER A 128 -6.54 -7.22 -5.09
CA SER A 128 -5.57 -6.13 -5.16
C SER A 128 -4.40 -6.47 -6.07
N PHE A 129 -3.84 -7.66 -5.97
CA PHE A 129 -2.76 -8.10 -6.85
C PHE A 129 -3.19 -8.09 -8.32
N TYR A 130 -4.38 -8.60 -8.59
CA TYR A 130 -4.92 -8.63 -9.93
C TYR A 130 -5.12 -7.22 -10.51
N ILE A 131 -5.78 -6.33 -9.77
CA ILE A 131 -6.05 -4.95 -10.22
C ILE A 131 -4.76 -4.14 -10.35
N LEU A 132 -3.88 -4.20 -9.34
CA LEU A 132 -2.61 -3.48 -9.37
C LEU A 132 -1.70 -3.96 -10.50
N ASN A 133 -1.69 -5.26 -10.77
CA ASN A 133 -0.96 -5.80 -11.92
C ASN A 133 -1.43 -5.20 -13.24
N GLN A 134 -2.73 -4.99 -13.42
CA GLN A 134 -3.27 -4.35 -14.62
C GLN A 134 -2.81 -2.91 -14.79
N ILE A 135 -2.76 -2.18 -13.67
CA ILE A 135 -2.30 -0.80 -13.65
C ILE A 135 -0.81 -0.74 -13.94
N PHE A 136 -0.04 -1.60 -13.28
CA PHE A 136 1.42 -1.57 -13.37
C PHE A 136 1.96 -2.13 -14.68
N SER A 137 1.24 -3.05 -15.32
CA SER A 137 1.62 -3.61 -16.62
C SER A 137 1.66 -2.59 -17.77
N LEU A 138 1.18 -1.38 -17.54
CA LEU A 138 1.29 -0.28 -18.52
C LEU A 138 2.74 0.17 -18.70
N LYS A 139 3.52 0.18 -17.61
CA LYS A 139 4.95 0.48 -17.63
C LYS A 139 5.67 -0.21 -16.48
N ASN A 140 6.87 -0.72 -16.75
CA ASN A 140 7.69 -1.41 -15.75
C ASN A 140 8.09 -0.50 -14.57
N GLU A 141 8.19 0.82 -14.79
CA GLU A 141 8.49 1.78 -13.73
C GLU A 141 7.44 1.76 -12.62
N ASN A 142 6.18 1.42 -12.93
CA ASN A 142 5.12 1.31 -11.93
C ASN A 142 5.41 0.20 -10.91
N TYR A 143 5.91 -0.95 -11.35
CA TYR A 143 6.32 -2.03 -10.44
C TYR A 143 7.47 -1.59 -9.54
N PHE A 144 8.45 -0.90 -10.13
CA PHE A 144 9.58 -0.38 -9.37
C PHE A 144 9.15 0.64 -8.31
N LEU A 145 8.28 1.59 -8.67
CA LEU A 145 7.72 2.55 -7.72
C LEU A 145 6.95 1.85 -6.59
N PHE A 146 6.14 0.85 -6.92
CA PHE A 146 5.41 0.10 -5.91
C PHE A 146 6.34 -0.68 -4.99
N LEU A 147 7.38 -1.30 -5.52
CA LEU A 147 8.41 -1.96 -4.74
C LEU A 147 9.11 -0.97 -3.80
N LEU A 148 9.44 0.24 -4.27
CA LEU A 148 10.02 1.29 -3.43
C LEU A 148 9.09 1.67 -2.27
N ILE A 149 7.78 1.78 -2.50
CA ILE A 149 6.81 2.05 -1.43
C ILE A 149 6.85 0.95 -0.36
N ILE A 150 6.93 -0.32 -0.76
CA ILE A 150 7.01 -1.45 0.16
C ILE A 150 8.32 -1.42 0.94
N LEU A 151 9.44 -1.20 0.27
CA LEU A 151 10.78 -1.20 0.88
C LEU A 151 11.02 0.03 1.76
N SER A 152 10.46 1.18 1.42
CA SER A 152 10.58 2.41 2.21
C SER A 152 9.82 2.36 3.53
N ASN A 153 8.87 1.45 3.67
CA ASN A 153 8.19 1.26 4.95
C ASN A 153 9.09 0.45 5.88
N VAL A 154 9.82 1.14 6.73
CA VAL A 154 10.73 0.53 7.69
C VAL A 154 9.98 -0.06 8.89
N GLN A 155 8.80 0.46 9.23
CA GLN A 155 8.05 0.10 10.42
C GLN A 155 7.39 -1.27 10.28
N GLU A 156 7.23 -1.98 11.41
CA GLU A 156 6.43 -3.20 11.49
C GLU A 156 4.95 -2.90 11.35
N THR A 157 4.51 -1.78 11.93
CA THR A 157 3.12 -1.33 11.92
C THR A 157 2.82 -0.59 10.63
N ILE A 158 1.79 -1.05 9.92
CA ILE A 158 1.38 -0.51 8.62
C ILE A 158 0.07 0.25 8.82
N TYR A 159 0.16 1.54 9.12
CA TYR A 159 -1.02 2.36 9.31
C TYR A 159 -1.50 2.95 7.98
N HIS A 160 -2.81 2.87 7.76
CA HIS A 160 -3.47 3.44 6.58
C HIS A 160 -3.19 4.94 6.41
N LYS A 161 -3.16 5.68 7.52
CA LYS A 161 -2.89 7.12 7.56
C LYS A 161 -1.54 7.56 6.97
N TYR A 162 -0.55 6.67 6.92
CA TYR A 162 0.75 6.99 6.32
C TYR A 162 0.71 7.05 4.80
N TYR A 163 -0.32 6.48 4.20
CA TYR A 163 -0.53 6.43 2.76
C TYR A 163 -1.56 7.45 2.27
N ASP A 164 -2.22 8.17 3.19
CA ASP A 164 -3.19 9.22 2.90
C ASP A 164 -2.55 10.61 3.07
N PRO A 165 -2.62 11.53 2.11
CA PRO A 165 -3.14 11.39 0.73
C PRO A 165 -2.08 10.90 -0.29
N MET A 166 -0.93 10.43 0.21
CA MET A 166 0.25 10.09 -0.61
C MET A 166 -0.11 9.19 -1.81
N MET A 167 -0.89 8.13 -1.58
CA MET A 167 -1.23 7.18 -2.66
C MET A 167 -2.01 7.83 -3.80
N ILE A 168 -2.94 8.74 -3.51
CA ILE A 168 -3.68 9.45 -4.56
C ILE A 168 -2.75 10.39 -5.33
N ILE A 169 -1.87 11.10 -4.64
CA ILE A 169 -0.87 11.96 -5.28
C ILE A 169 0.02 11.12 -6.19
N LEU A 170 0.51 9.97 -5.73
CA LEU A 170 1.33 9.07 -6.53
C LEU A 170 0.59 8.56 -7.77
N TYR A 171 -0.69 8.18 -7.63
CA TYR A 171 -1.50 7.77 -8.80
C TYR A 171 -1.70 8.87 -9.81
N LEU A 172 -1.77 10.12 -9.38
CA LEU A 172 -1.96 11.27 -10.29
C LEU A 172 -0.65 11.79 -10.90
N THR A 173 0.48 11.54 -10.28
CA THR A 173 1.76 12.17 -10.66
C THR A 173 2.82 11.21 -11.16
N LEU A 174 3.08 10.12 -10.44
CA LEU A 174 4.21 9.22 -10.70
C LEU A 174 3.80 7.93 -11.40
N PHE A 175 2.68 7.33 -10.98
CA PHE A 175 2.21 6.14 -11.66
C PHE A 175 1.68 6.48 -13.05
N THR A 176 2.18 5.78 -14.06
CA THR A 176 1.63 5.88 -15.41
C THR A 176 0.34 5.08 -15.47
N ILE A 177 -0.79 5.75 -15.25
CA ILE A 177 -2.12 5.16 -15.26
C ILE A 177 -2.90 5.71 -16.45
N ASN A 178 -3.71 4.85 -17.08
CA ASN A 178 -4.56 5.26 -18.19
C ASN A 178 -5.78 6.04 -17.66
N ILE A 179 -5.54 7.29 -17.22
CA ILE A 179 -6.61 8.17 -16.74
C ILE A 179 -7.18 8.96 -17.90
N ASN A 180 -8.48 8.83 -18.11
CA ASN A 180 -9.19 9.65 -19.10
C ASN A 180 -9.54 11.03 -18.49
N SER A 181 -8.62 12.00 -18.64
CA SER A 181 -8.79 13.34 -18.11
C SER A 181 -10.05 14.07 -18.64
N LYS A 182 -10.55 13.68 -19.84
CA LYS A 182 -11.79 14.24 -20.40
C LYS A 182 -13.05 13.83 -19.61
N LYS A 183 -12.95 12.83 -18.76
CA LYS A 183 -14.06 12.38 -17.89
C LYS A 183 -14.02 13.01 -16.50
N PHE A 184 -13.08 13.90 -16.25
CA PHE A 184 -13.01 14.62 -15.00
C PHE A 184 -14.13 15.69 -14.99
N ASN A 185 -15.25 15.37 -14.38
CA ASN A 185 -16.44 16.20 -14.29
C ASN A 185 -16.96 16.25 -12.83
N GLU A 186 -18.02 16.98 -12.58
CA GLU A 186 -18.61 17.14 -11.25
C GLU A 186 -18.97 15.80 -10.60
N LYS A 187 -19.43 14.79 -11.37
CA LYS A 187 -19.74 13.45 -10.85
C LYS A 187 -18.50 12.75 -10.33
N THR A 188 -17.38 12.88 -11.02
CA THR A 188 -16.11 12.29 -10.55
C THR A 188 -15.63 12.95 -9.28
N LEU A 189 -15.73 14.28 -9.21
CA LEU A 189 -15.39 15.03 -8.00
C LEU A 189 -16.28 14.62 -6.82
N SER A 190 -17.58 14.45 -7.04
CA SER A 190 -18.53 13.99 -6.03
C SER A 190 -18.16 12.57 -5.51
N ILE A 191 -17.71 11.66 -6.38
CA ILE A 191 -17.28 10.33 -5.97
C ILE A 191 -16.03 10.41 -5.07
N PHE A 192 -15.05 11.24 -5.42
CA PHE A 192 -13.87 11.44 -4.58
C PHE A 192 -14.25 12.09 -3.24
N ALA A 193 -15.10 13.12 -3.24
CA ALA A 193 -15.57 13.75 -2.02
C ALA A 193 -16.31 12.75 -1.11
N PHE A 194 -17.23 11.97 -1.67
CA PHE A 194 -17.95 10.94 -0.92
C PHE A 194 -17.00 9.90 -0.34
N PHE A 195 -16.01 9.47 -1.11
CA PHE A 195 -14.98 8.53 -0.64
C PHE A 195 -14.24 9.08 0.58
N TYR A 196 -13.78 10.33 0.54
CA TYR A 196 -13.08 10.95 1.65
C TYR A 196 -13.99 11.20 2.87
N ILE A 197 -15.24 11.61 2.66
CA ILE A 197 -16.22 11.76 3.75
C ILE A 197 -16.44 10.41 4.44
N THR A 198 -16.60 9.33 3.66
CA THR A 198 -16.76 7.97 4.21
C THR A 198 -15.52 7.54 4.99
N LEU A 199 -14.34 7.87 4.51
CA LEU A 199 -13.07 7.58 5.17
C LEU A 199 -12.94 8.33 6.50
N MET A 200 -13.26 9.63 6.52
CA MET A 200 -13.29 10.43 7.75
C MET A 200 -14.28 9.86 8.77
N PHE A 201 -15.46 9.44 8.30
CA PHE A 201 -16.46 8.82 9.18
C PHE A 201 -15.99 7.50 9.79
N LEU A 202 -15.31 6.66 8.99
CA LEU A 202 -14.70 5.41 9.49
C LEU A 202 -13.59 5.67 10.52
N TYR A 203 -12.80 6.72 10.35
CA TYR A 203 -11.81 7.12 11.36
C TYR A 203 -12.48 7.58 12.66
N TYR A 204 -13.53 8.40 12.56
CA TYR A 204 -14.26 8.87 13.72
C TYR A 204 -14.87 7.72 14.53
N ILE A 205 -15.52 6.76 13.86
CA ILE A 205 -16.09 5.57 14.53
C ILE A 205 -14.98 4.74 15.20
N LYS A 206 -13.82 4.61 14.59
CA LYS A 206 -12.70 3.84 15.16
C LYS A 206 -12.23 4.41 16.49
N ASP A 207 -12.24 5.73 16.65
CA ASP A 207 -11.79 6.39 17.87
C ASP A 207 -12.88 6.41 18.97
N THR A 208 -14.14 6.07 18.62
CA THR A 208 -15.28 5.98 19.54
C THR A 208 -15.59 4.55 20.00
N ILE A 209 -15.01 3.53 19.36
CA ILE A 209 -15.11 2.10 19.71
C ILE A 209 -13.76 1.60 20.23
#